data_7a3bc5845dd48b9698e42e67d302235b
#
_entry.id   7a3bc5845dd48b9698e42e67d302235b
#
_cell.length_a   1.000
_cell.length_b   1.000
_cell.length_c   1.000
_cell.angle_alpha   90.00
_cell.angle_beta   90.00
_cell.angle_gamma   90.00
#
_symmetry.space_group_name_H-M   'P 1'
#
loop_
_entity.id
_entity.type
_entity.pdbx_description
1 polymer ?
#
loop_
_entity_poly.entity_id
_entity_poly.type
_entity_poly.pdbx_seq_one_letter_code
_entity_poly.pdbx_strand_id
1 'polypeptide(L)'
;MIIEPLSLTSARWRELEQVYGSAEDIGALLAALYANENDDERTELWYGVWATLCPDGRVFSAAYAAVPHVMEIAANRDFAERVAALHFVTQVEVSRHQSGAPGIDEDLLLAYASAVESLPARVAELHGITWDEQTAQVLGAAVLAGKRQHALARLLLQHGVGE
;
A
#
# COMPACT_ATOMS: atom_id res chain seq x y z
N MET A 1 5.54 19.84 11.25
CA MET A 1 5.13 18.67 12.04
C MET A 1 5.57 17.41 11.31
N ILE A 2 6.32 16.55 11.99
CA ILE A 2 6.71 15.25 11.44
C ILE A 2 5.56 14.29 11.69
N ILE A 3 5.01 13.71 10.62
CA ILE A 3 3.95 12.71 10.72
C ILE A 3 4.65 11.34 10.71
N GLU A 4 4.63 10.67 11.85
CA GLU A 4 5.28 9.36 12.00
C GLU A 4 4.27 8.23 11.81
N PRO A 5 4.64 7.16 11.07
CA PRO A 5 3.83 5.96 11.02
C PRO A 5 3.80 5.25 12.39
N LEU A 6 2.81 4.37 12.57
CA LEU A 6 2.74 3.54 13.77
C LEU A 6 4.04 2.76 13.95
N SER A 7 4.65 2.82 15.14
CA SER A 7 5.87 2.06 15.42
C SER A 7 5.67 0.57 15.14
N LEU A 8 6.66 -0.05 14.49
CA LEU A 8 6.62 -1.48 14.14
C LEU A 8 6.53 -2.40 15.37
N THR A 9 6.95 -1.90 16.53
CA THR A 9 6.91 -2.66 17.81
C THR A 9 5.73 -2.27 18.70
N SER A 10 4.82 -1.41 18.21
CA SER A 10 3.68 -0.96 18.99
C SER A 10 2.72 -2.10 19.32
N ALA A 11 2.22 -2.11 20.57
CA ALA A 11 1.15 -3.00 20.97
C ALA A 11 -0.17 -2.73 20.23
N ARG A 12 -0.31 -1.54 19.60
CA ARG A 12 -1.47 -1.13 18.83
C ARG A 12 -1.79 -2.10 17.66
N TRP A 13 -0.76 -2.77 17.10
CA TRP A 13 -0.99 -3.77 16.04
C TRP A 13 -1.95 -4.88 16.45
N ARG A 14 -1.99 -5.24 17.73
CA ARG A 14 -2.90 -6.29 18.26
C ARG A 14 -4.37 -5.90 18.17
N GLU A 15 -4.65 -4.60 18.16
CA GLU A 15 -6.02 -4.06 18.11
C GLU A 15 -6.53 -3.88 16.67
N LEU A 16 -5.62 -4.00 15.70
CA LEU A 16 -5.94 -3.93 14.28
C LEU A 16 -6.19 -5.34 13.73
N GLU A 17 -6.86 -5.41 12.58
CA GLU A 17 -7.25 -6.68 11.98
C GLU A 17 -6.52 -6.93 10.65
N GLN A 18 -6.23 -8.18 10.42
CA GLN A 18 -5.82 -8.75 9.15
C GLN A 18 -6.77 -9.90 8.79
N VAL A 19 -6.56 -10.54 7.63
CA VAL A 19 -7.46 -11.60 7.14
C VAL A 19 -7.64 -12.77 8.13
N TYR A 20 -6.65 -13.05 8.96
CA TYR A 20 -6.68 -14.15 9.93
C TYR A 20 -7.01 -13.71 11.37
N GLY A 21 -7.41 -12.47 11.57
CA GLY A 21 -7.74 -11.92 12.90
C GLY A 21 -6.82 -10.78 13.33
N SER A 22 -6.25 -10.86 14.54
CA SER A 22 -5.35 -9.83 15.06
C SER A 22 -4.11 -9.65 14.18
N ALA A 23 -3.72 -8.41 13.99
CA ALA A 23 -2.56 -8.04 13.16
C ALA A 23 -1.25 -7.93 13.97
N GLU A 24 -1.16 -8.61 15.12
CA GLU A 24 0.00 -8.50 16.01
C GLU A 24 1.35 -8.81 15.37
N ASP A 25 1.37 -9.61 14.30
CA ASP A 25 2.57 -10.02 13.56
C ASP A 25 2.91 -9.12 12.36
N ILE A 26 2.06 -8.17 12.01
CA ILE A 26 2.28 -7.30 10.83
C ILE A 26 3.47 -6.37 11.02
N GLY A 27 3.68 -5.85 12.24
CA GLY A 27 4.86 -5.04 12.54
C GLY A 27 6.16 -5.78 12.25
N ALA A 28 6.25 -7.05 12.63
CA ALA A 28 7.41 -7.90 12.36
C ALA A 28 7.58 -8.20 10.86
N LEU A 29 6.49 -8.40 10.13
CA LEU A 29 6.50 -8.60 8.67
C LEU A 29 7.10 -7.37 7.96
N LEU A 30 6.67 -6.17 8.33
CA LEU A 30 7.17 -4.92 7.78
C LEU A 30 8.65 -4.69 8.17
N ALA A 31 9.02 -4.99 9.42
CA ALA A 31 10.41 -4.91 9.87
C ALA A 31 11.32 -5.81 9.05
N ALA A 32 10.86 -7.00 8.70
CA ALA A 32 11.60 -7.92 7.82
C ALA A 32 11.80 -7.34 6.42
N LEU A 33 10.80 -6.65 5.87
CA LEU A 33 10.91 -5.94 4.58
C LEU A 33 11.91 -4.78 4.63
N TYR A 34 11.99 -4.05 5.73
CA TYR A 34 13.00 -3.00 5.91
C TYR A 34 14.43 -3.57 5.93
N ALA A 35 14.61 -4.73 6.54
CA ALA A 35 15.93 -5.29 6.82
C ALA A 35 16.46 -6.26 5.76
N ASN A 36 15.59 -6.95 5.03
CA ASN A 36 15.96 -8.02 4.12
C ASN A 36 16.46 -7.50 2.77
N GLU A 37 17.60 -8.02 2.30
CA GLU A 37 18.19 -7.67 1.01
C GLU A 37 18.09 -8.80 -0.03
N ASN A 38 17.58 -9.98 0.35
CA ASN A 38 17.41 -11.09 -0.57
C ASN A 38 16.12 -10.94 -1.36
N ASP A 39 16.22 -10.90 -2.70
CA ASP A 39 15.07 -10.64 -3.58
C ASP A 39 13.97 -11.69 -3.47
N ASP A 40 14.33 -12.96 -3.37
CA ASP A 40 13.34 -14.04 -3.25
C ASP A 40 12.57 -13.96 -1.93
N GLU A 41 13.28 -13.68 -0.83
CA GLU A 41 12.66 -13.50 0.47
C GLU A 41 11.78 -12.25 0.51
N ARG A 42 12.22 -11.16 -0.13
CA ARG A 42 11.41 -9.95 -0.26
C ARG A 42 10.12 -10.19 -1.02
N THR A 43 10.18 -10.97 -2.09
CA THR A 43 9.00 -11.35 -2.88
C THR A 43 7.98 -12.09 -2.01
N GLU A 44 8.43 -13.05 -1.20
CA GLU A 44 7.57 -13.76 -0.25
C GLU A 44 6.96 -12.84 0.80
N LEU A 45 7.75 -11.90 1.33
CA LEU A 45 7.26 -10.93 2.31
C LEU A 45 6.20 -10.00 1.70
N TRP A 46 6.41 -9.50 0.48
CA TRP A 46 5.41 -8.70 -0.22
C TRP A 46 4.12 -9.49 -0.47
N TYR A 47 4.25 -10.75 -0.87
CA TYR A 47 3.09 -11.63 -1.00
C TYR A 47 2.31 -11.70 0.32
N GLY A 48 3.01 -11.83 1.44
CA GLY A 48 2.41 -11.82 2.78
C GLY A 48 1.65 -10.53 3.08
N VAL A 49 2.19 -9.38 2.69
CA VAL A 49 1.52 -8.07 2.85
C VAL A 49 0.18 -8.05 2.11
N TRP A 50 0.17 -8.42 0.83
CA TRP A 50 -1.05 -8.48 0.05
C TRP A 50 -2.06 -9.47 0.62
N ALA A 51 -1.61 -10.69 0.91
CA ALA A 51 -2.49 -11.79 1.33
C ALA A 51 -3.15 -11.54 2.69
N THR A 52 -2.51 -10.78 3.56
CA THR A 52 -3.04 -10.51 4.91
C THR A 52 -3.82 -9.21 5.02
N LEU A 53 -3.44 -8.17 4.27
CA LEU A 53 -3.95 -6.82 4.47
C LEU A 53 -4.99 -6.38 3.43
N CYS A 54 -4.89 -6.87 2.20
CA CYS A 54 -5.84 -6.52 1.13
C CYS A 54 -6.06 -7.67 0.14
N PRO A 55 -6.44 -8.87 0.62
CA PRO A 55 -6.67 -10.01 -0.26
C PRO A 55 -7.88 -9.75 -1.15
N ASP A 56 -7.74 -10.02 -2.45
CA ASP A 56 -8.82 -9.90 -3.45
C ASP A 56 -9.55 -8.55 -3.40
N GLY A 57 -8.83 -7.46 -3.10
CA GLY A 57 -9.41 -6.12 -3.01
C GLY A 57 -10.21 -5.84 -1.74
N ARG A 58 -10.17 -6.74 -0.77
CA ARG A 58 -10.83 -6.55 0.53
C ARG A 58 -9.83 -6.03 1.56
N VAL A 59 -9.99 -4.77 1.97
CA VAL A 59 -9.08 -4.10 2.89
C VAL A 59 -9.39 -4.44 4.36
N PHE A 60 -8.34 -4.64 5.16
CA PHE A 60 -8.40 -4.81 6.62
C PHE A 60 -7.78 -3.61 7.32
N SER A 61 -8.17 -3.35 8.57
CA SER A 61 -7.76 -2.12 9.28
C SER A 61 -6.25 -1.97 9.45
N ALA A 62 -5.52 -3.07 9.58
CA ALA A 62 -4.05 -3.02 9.68
C ALA A 62 -3.38 -2.49 8.41
N ALA A 63 -4.04 -2.56 7.25
CA ALA A 63 -3.53 -1.98 6.00
C ALA A 63 -3.29 -0.48 6.13
N TYR A 64 -4.15 0.22 6.85
CA TYR A 64 -4.02 1.68 7.03
C TYR A 64 -2.76 2.04 7.83
N ALA A 65 -2.40 1.23 8.83
CA ALA A 65 -1.16 1.42 9.56
C ALA A 65 0.07 1.00 8.76
N ALA A 66 -0.08 0.03 7.86
CA ALA A 66 1.01 -0.49 7.03
C ALA A 66 1.37 0.44 5.85
N VAL A 67 0.40 1.14 5.28
CA VAL A 67 0.59 1.97 4.06
C VAL A 67 1.74 2.97 4.17
N PRO A 68 1.90 3.76 5.25
CA PRO A 68 3.05 4.66 5.37
C PRO A 68 4.39 3.90 5.33
N HIS A 69 4.46 2.74 5.96
CA HIS A 69 5.67 1.89 5.93
C HIS A 69 5.94 1.33 4.54
N VAL A 70 4.91 0.87 3.84
CA VAL A 70 5.05 0.37 2.46
C VAL A 70 5.67 1.42 1.55
N MET A 71 5.22 2.67 1.65
CA MET A 71 5.78 3.79 0.88
C MET A 71 7.24 4.04 1.22
N GLU A 72 7.59 3.99 2.49
CA GLU A 72 8.96 4.22 2.97
C GLU A 72 9.90 3.08 2.59
N ILE A 73 9.47 1.82 2.77
CA ILE A 73 10.26 0.63 2.39
C ILE A 73 10.65 0.68 0.91
N ALA A 74 9.71 1.03 0.04
CA ALA A 74 9.92 1.02 -1.40
C ALA A 74 10.71 2.22 -1.93
N ALA A 75 10.84 3.30 -1.18
CA ALA A 75 11.38 4.58 -1.66
C ALA A 75 12.77 4.48 -2.29
N ASN A 76 13.61 3.56 -1.83
CA ASN A 76 14.99 3.36 -2.30
C ASN A 76 15.19 2.00 -3.00
N ARG A 77 14.10 1.35 -3.40
CA ARG A 77 14.15 0.05 -4.10
C ARG A 77 14.13 0.22 -5.61
N ASP A 78 14.26 -0.89 -6.31
CA ASP A 78 14.22 -0.90 -7.77
C ASP A 78 12.83 -0.52 -8.31
N PHE A 79 12.76 -0.33 -9.62
CA PHE A 79 11.52 0.09 -10.30
C PHE A 79 10.36 -0.87 -10.04
N ALA A 80 10.59 -2.17 -10.18
CA ALA A 80 9.54 -3.17 -10.03
C ALA A 80 8.93 -3.17 -8.63
N GLU A 81 9.77 -3.08 -7.60
CA GLU A 81 9.30 -3.04 -6.21
C GLU A 81 8.58 -1.74 -5.89
N ARG A 82 9.06 -0.61 -6.44
CA ARG A 82 8.38 0.69 -6.28
C ARG A 82 6.99 0.67 -6.92
N VAL A 83 6.86 0.10 -8.11
CA VAL A 83 5.56 -0.06 -8.76
C VAL A 83 4.63 -0.96 -7.94
N ALA A 84 5.15 -2.07 -7.43
CA ALA A 84 4.37 -2.99 -6.58
C ALA A 84 3.86 -2.31 -5.31
N ALA A 85 4.67 -1.50 -4.67
CA ALA A 85 4.26 -0.73 -3.48
C ALA A 85 3.19 0.30 -3.81
N LEU A 86 3.35 1.05 -4.89
CA LEU A 86 2.34 2.02 -5.35
C LEU A 86 1.02 1.33 -5.69
N HIS A 87 1.09 0.15 -6.30
CA HIS A 87 -0.09 -0.67 -6.58
C HIS A 87 -0.81 -1.06 -5.29
N PHE A 88 -0.09 -1.56 -4.29
CA PHE A 88 -0.68 -1.92 -3.01
C PHE A 88 -1.39 -0.74 -2.34
N VAL A 89 -0.71 0.40 -2.22
CA VAL A 89 -1.28 1.60 -1.60
C VAL A 89 -2.52 2.09 -2.35
N THR A 90 -2.46 2.06 -3.68
CA THR A 90 -3.60 2.44 -4.54
C THR A 90 -4.78 1.50 -4.33
N GLN A 91 -4.52 0.19 -4.26
CA GLN A 91 -5.57 -0.81 -4.03
C GLN A 91 -6.22 -0.62 -2.65
N VAL A 92 -5.43 -0.36 -1.62
CA VAL A 92 -5.96 -0.06 -0.28
C VAL A 92 -6.86 1.17 -0.31
N GLU A 93 -6.41 2.26 -0.94
CA GLU A 93 -7.18 3.50 -1.04
C GLU A 93 -8.50 3.31 -1.79
N VAL A 94 -8.46 2.61 -2.89
CA VAL A 94 -9.67 2.30 -3.67
C VAL A 94 -10.63 1.41 -2.88
N SER A 95 -10.09 0.38 -2.21
CA SER A 95 -10.91 -0.60 -1.48
C SER A 95 -11.58 0.00 -0.25
N ARG A 96 -10.95 0.98 0.42
CA ARG A 96 -11.56 1.60 1.60
C ARG A 96 -12.84 2.38 1.31
N HIS A 97 -13.07 2.77 0.05
CA HIS A 97 -14.29 3.44 -0.38
C HIS A 97 -15.40 2.48 -0.78
N GLN A 98 -15.16 1.18 -0.68
CA GLN A 98 -16.19 0.18 -0.97
C GLN A 98 -17.08 -0.07 0.25
N SER A 99 -18.29 -0.53 -0.02
CA SER A 99 -19.25 -0.89 1.04
C SER A 99 -18.68 -1.98 1.94
N GLY A 100 -18.79 -1.81 3.25
CA GLY A 100 -18.32 -2.78 4.23
C GLY A 100 -16.84 -2.67 4.62
N ALA A 101 -16.08 -1.76 4.00
CA ALA A 101 -14.69 -1.54 4.39
C ALA A 101 -14.59 -0.89 5.78
N PRO A 102 -13.59 -1.27 6.59
CA PRO A 102 -13.37 -0.61 7.89
C PRO A 102 -12.98 0.86 7.70
N GLY A 103 -13.38 1.72 8.65
CA GLY A 103 -12.90 3.09 8.71
C GLY A 103 -11.45 3.16 9.17
N ILE A 104 -10.83 4.33 9.00
CA ILE A 104 -9.48 4.59 9.49
C ILE A 104 -9.59 5.19 10.89
N ASP A 105 -8.94 4.55 11.87
CA ASP A 105 -8.91 5.09 13.23
C ASP A 105 -8.16 6.42 13.28
N GLU A 106 -8.59 7.30 14.18
CA GLU A 106 -8.10 8.68 14.26
C GLU A 106 -6.58 8.77 14.42
N ASP A 107 -6.00 7.87 15.22
CA ASP A 107 -4.54 7.84 15.45
C ASP A 107 -3.72 7.44 14.22
N LEU A 108 -4.33 6.82 13.22
CA LEU A 108 -3.68 6.36 11.99
C LEU A 108 -3.92 7.31 10.81
N LEU A 109 -4.90 8.20 10.92
CA LEU A 109 -5.43 8.95 9.78
C LEU A 109 -4.40 9.87 9.14
N LEU A 110 -3.63 10.63 9.94
CA LEU A 110 -2.69 11.62 9.40
C LEU A 110 -1.56 10.97 8.60
N ALA A 111 -0.96 9.91 9.14
CA ALA A 111 0.12 9.20 8.44
C ALA A 111 -0.39 8.53 7.16
N TYR A 112 -1.57 7.90 7.24
CA TYR A 112 -2.21 7.29 6.08
C TYR A 112 -2.52 8.32 4.98
N ALA A 113 -3.18 9.41 5.33
CA ALA A 113 -3.55 10.45 4.38
C ALA A 113 -2.32 11.08 3.72
N SER A 114 -1.27 11.33 4.48
CA SER A 114 -0.01 11.85 3.96
C SER A 114 0.61 10.90 2.94
N ALA A 115 0.61 9.60 3.21
CA ALA A 115 1.12 8.60 2.29
C ALA A 115 0.33 8.58 0.97
N VAL A 116 -1.00 8.58 1.05
CA VAL A 116 -1.86 8.58 -0.13
C VAL A 116 -1.70 9.88 -0.95
N GLU A 117 -1.65 11.02 -0.29
CA GLU A 117 -1.45 12.32 -0.96
C GLU A 117 -0.10 12.40 -1.68
N SER A 118 0.89 11.62 -1.25
CA SER A 118 2.21 11.58 -1.88
C SER A 118 2.25 10.76 -3.18
N LEU A 119 1.22 9.96 -3.48
CA LEU A 119 1.21 9.06 -4.65
C LEU A 119 1.57 9.76 -5.97
N PRO A 120 0.97 10.91 -6.33
CA PRO A 120 1.34 11.56 -7.60
C PRO A 120 2.81 11.95 -7.67
N ALA A 121 3.39 12.45 -6.58
CA ALA A 121 4.81 12.82 -6.53
C ALA A 121 5.72 11.59 -6.66
N ARG A 122 5.34 10.47 -6.05
CA ARG A 122 6.08 9.20 -6.17
C ARG A 122 6.04 8.64 -7.57
N VAL A 123 4.89 8.73 -8.25
CA VAL A 123 4.78 8.34 -9.65
C VAL A 123 5.65 9.22 -10.53
N ALA A 124 5.67 10.54 -10.29
CA ALA A 124 6.49 11.48 -11.05
C ALA A 124 7.99 11.15 -10.99
N GLU A 125 8.47 10.59 -9.89
CA GLU A 125 9.87 10.14 -9.75
C GLU A 125 10.24 9.03 -10.75
N LEU A 126 9.26 8.34 -11.33
CA LEU A 126 9.46 7.23 -12.26
C LEU A 126 9.38 7.67 -13.74
N HIS A 127 9.31 8.97 -14.02
CA HIS A 127 9.12 9.52 -15.37
C HIS A 127 10.25 9.16 -16.36
N GLY A 128 11.47 8.91 -15.85
CA GLY A 128 12.63 8.58 -16.69
C GLY A 128 12.67 7.14 -17.20
N ILE A 129 11.72 6.30 -16.81
CA ILE A 129 11.67 4.88 -17.16
C ILE A 129 10.47 4.64 -18.06
N THR A 130 10.64 3.87 -19.13
CA THR A 130 9.54 3.48 -20.02
C THR A 130 8.61 2.50 -19.29
N TRP A 131 7.31 2.75 -19.38
CA TRP A 131 6.29 1.91 -18.77
C TRP A 131 5.63 1.02 -19.80
N ASP A 132 5.44 -0.26 -19.45
CA ASP A 132 4.53 -1.09 -20.22
C ASP A 132 3.07 -0.71 -19.89
N GLU A 133 2.12 -1.33 -20.59
CA GLU A 133 0.70 -0.98 -20.44
C GLU A 133 0.19 -1.28 -19.04
N GLN A 134 0.57 -2.40 -18.46
CA GLN A 134 0.17 -2.77 -17.10
C GLN A 134 0.73 -1.79 -16.05
N THR A 135 1.99 -1.45 -16.17
CA THR A 135 2.62 -0.43 -15.31
C THR A 135 1.93 0.91 -15.44
N ALA A 136 1.61 1.34 -16.66
CA ALA A 136 0.91 2.60 -16.92
C ALA A 136 -0.48 2.63 -16.26
N GLN A 137 -1.20 1.51 -16.28
CA GLN A 137 -2.49 1.41 -15.59
C GLN A 137 -2.34 1.58 -14.07
N VAL A 138 -1.38 0.90 -13.48
CA VAL A 138 -1.11 0.99 -12.02
C VAL A 138 -0.70 2.40 -11.63
N LEU A 139 0.27 2.98 -12.33
CA LEU A 139 0.77 4.32 -12.02
C LEU A 139 -0.27 5.41 -12.31
N GLY A 140 -1.05 5.25 -13.36
CA GLY A 140 -2.19 6.14 -13.64
C GLY A 140 -3.24 6.08 -12.53
N ALA A 141 -3.59 4.88 -12.08
CA ALA A 141 -4.50 4.70 -10.96
C ALA A 141 -3.95 5.32 -9.67
N ALA A 142 -2.66 5.20 -9.42
CA ALA A 142 -2.01 5.79 -8.24
C ALA A 142 -2.13 7.32 -8.24
N VAL A 143 -1.89 7.97 -9.37
CA VAL A 143 -2.07 9.42 -9.51
C VAL A 143 -3.52 9.82 -9.23
N LEU A 144 -4.48 9.09 -9.81
CA LEU A 144 -5.89 9.37 -9.63
C LEU A 144 -6.32 9.18 -8.18
N ALA A 145 -5.86 8.12 -7.51
CA ALA A 145 -6.16 7.87 -6.10
C ALA A 145 -5.60 8.99 -5.21
N GLY A 146 -4.38 9.44 -5.46
CA GLY A 146 -3.77 10.57 -4.74
C GLY A 146 -4.48 11.90 -4.99
N LYS A 147 -5.23 12.01 -6.08
CA LYS A 147 -6.05 13.18 -6.43
C LYS A 147 -7.52 13.01 -6.07
N ARG A 148 -7.85 12.01 -5.27
CA ARG A 148 -9.22 11.71 -4.79
C ARG A 148 -10.19 11.31 -5.90
N GLN A 149 -9.67 10.80 -7.02
CA GLN A 149 -10.47 10.26 -8.13
C GLN A 149 -10.62 8.74 -7.99
N HIS A 150 -11.25 8.30 -6.91
CA HIS A 150 -11.32 6.89 -6.50
C HIS A 150 -12.03 6.01 -7.53
N ALA A 151 -13.14 6.48 -8.11
CA ALA A 151 -13.90 5.73 -9.11
C ALA A 151 -13.09 5.48 -10.38
N LEU A 152 -12.35 6.50 -10.86
CA LEU A 152 -11.49 6.36 -12.04
C LEU A 152 -10.28 5.46 -11.75
N ALA A 153 -9.66 5.59 -10.58
CA ALA A 153 -8.57 4.73 -10.14
C ALA A 153 -9.02 3.25 -10.12
N ARG A 154 -10.20 3.00 -9.57
CA ARG A 154 -10.79 1.66 -9.52
C ARG A 154 -11.00 1.07 -10.92
N LEU A 155 -11.52 1.86 -11.86
CA LEU A 155 -11.72 1.41 -13.24
C LEU A 155 -10.41 0.97 -13.88
N LEU A 156 -9.33 1.75 -13.72
CA LEU A 156 -8.00 1.37 -14.25
C LEU A 156 -7.49 0.07 -13.63
N LEU A 157 -7.68 -0.14 -12.33
CA LEU A 157 -7.22 -1.36 -11.67
C LEU A 157 -8.04 -2.60 -12.06
N GLN A 158 -9.33 -2.43 -12.38
CA GLN A 158 -10.23 -3.53 -12.73
C GLN A 158 -10.11 -3.98 -14.19
N HIS A 159 -9.80 -3.06 -15.10
CA HIS A 159 -9.65 -3.33 -16.53
C HIS A 159 -8.17 -3.58 -16.86
N GLY A 160 -7.60 -4.65 -16.25
CA GLY A 160 -6.24 -5.07 -16.52
C GLY A 160 -6.03 -5.50 -17.96
N VAL A 161 -4.80 -5.34 -18.45
CA VAL A 161 -4.38 -5.78 -19.78
C VAL A 161 -4.51 -7.29 -19.88
N GLY A 162 -5.25 -7.77 -20.88
CA GLY A 162 -5.34 -9.21 -21.18
C GLY A 162 -6.68 -9.85 -20.82
N GLU A 163 -7.71 -9.07 -20.50
CA GLU A 163 -9.09 -9.55 -20.49
C GLU A 163 -9.72 -9.45 -21.87
#